data_3bb8ab08f1eb1569b0f9db5a6921eb85
#
_entry.id   3bb8ab08f1eb1569b0f9db5a6921eb85
#
_cell.length_a   1.000
_cell.length_b   1.000
_cell.length_c   1.000
_cell.angle_alpha   90.00
_cell.angle_beta   90.00
_cell.angle_gamma   90.00
#
_symmetry.space_group_name_H-M   'P 1'
#
loop_
_entity.id
_entity.type
_entity.pdbx_description
1 polymer ?
#
loop_
_entity_poly.entity_id
_entity_poly.type
_entity_poly.pdbx_seq_one_letter_code
_entity_poly.pdbx_strand_id
1 'polypeptide(L)'
;VPEAIEIQLKKGVLALCVLALLSHADSYAYEIASRLTRDIDMGEGTIYPLMRRMQSDGLVETYLVESQSGPPRKYYRLTAEGRRSLEQQKTEWVAFTQAVNAIVGAAA
;
A
#
# COMPACT_ATOMS: atom_id res chain seq x y z
N VAL A 1 9.73 -10.53 22.70
CA VAL A 1 8.41 -9.95 22.96
C VAL A 1 7.59 -10.03 21.68
N PRO A 2 6.36 -10.56 21.72
CA PRO A 2 5.53 -10.62 20.53
C PRO A 2 5.20 -9.22 20.01
N GLU A 3 5.07 -9.10 18.70
CA GLU A 3 4.67 -7.84 18.08
C GLU A 3 3.28 -7.45 18.58
N ALA A 4 3.05 -6.15 18.74
CA ALA A 4 1.71 -5.65 19.05
C ALA A 4 0.77 -6.02 17.89
N ILE A 5 -0.49 -6.31 18.21
CA ILE A 5 -1.49 -6.65 17.20
C ILE A 5 -1.64 -5.54 16.15
N GLU A 6 -1.48 -4.29 16.55
CA GLU A 6 -1.54 -3.16 15.66
C GLU A 6 -0.51 -3.27 14.53
N ILE A 7 0.74 -3.63 14.86
CA ILE A 7 1.80 -3.79 13.87
C ILE A 7 1.46 -4.91 12.90
N GLN A 8 0.95 -6.03 13.41
CA GLN A 8 0.55 -7.16 12.56
C GLN A 8 -0.56 -6.79 11.61
N LEU A 9 -1.55 -6.04 12.09
CA LEU A 9 -2.67 -5.58 11.26
C LEU A 9 -2.19 -4.63 10.16
N LYS A 10 -1.30 -3.70 10.50
CA LYS A 10 -0.73 -2.77 9.53
C LYS A 10 0.00 -3.51 8.41
N LYS A 11 0.85 -4.47 8.77
CA LYS A 11 1.60 -5.26 7.79
C LYS A 11 0.67 -6.03 6.86
N GLY A 12 -0.45 -6.50 7.38
CA GLY A 12 -1.40 -7.29 6.61
C GLY A 12 -2.17 -6.50 5.56
N VAL A 13 -2.29 -5.17 5.73
CA VAL A 13 -3.06 -4.33 4.80
C VAL A 13 -2.20 -3.36 4.01
N LEU A 14 -0.89 -3.37 4.22
CA LEU A 14 -0.02 -2.35 3.63
C LEU A 14 -0.03 -2.39 2.10
N ALA A 15 0.02 -3.59 1.51
CA ALA A 15 -0.03 -3.73 0.07
C ALA A 15 -1.33 -3.19 -0.51
N LEU A 16 -2.46 -3.46 0.15
CA LEU A 16 -3.75 -2.91 -0.25
C LEU A 16 -3.72 -1.38 -0.24
N CYS A 17 -3.13 -0.79 0.79
CA CYS A 17 -3.03 0.66 0.90
C CYS A 17 -2.18 1.26 -0.23
N VAL A 18 -1.05 0.64 -0.56
CA VAL A 18 -0.19 1.10 -1.67
C VAL A 18 -0.96 1.04 -2.99
N LEU A 19 -1.64 -0.08 -3.26
CA LEU A 19 -2.44 -0.23 -4.48
C LEU A 19 -3.53 0.83 -4.55
N ALA A 20 -4.21 1.08 -3.44
CA ALA A 20 -5.29 2.07 -3.38
C ALA A 20 -4.77 3.48 -3.65
N LEU A 21 -3.63 3.85 -3.06
CA LEU A 21 -3.03 5.16 -3.32
C LEU A 21 -2.69 5.33 -4.79
N LEU A 22 -2.10 4.31 -5.40
CA LEU A 22 -1.71 4.36 -6.81
C LEU A 22 -2.91 4.34 -7.76
N SER A 23 -4.08 3.87 -7.29
CA SER A 23 -5.30 3.91 -8.10
C SER A 23 -5.80 5.34 -8.30
N HIS A 24 -5.45 6.25 -7.41
CA HIS A 24 -5.86 7.65 -7.51
C HIS A 24 -4.92 8.46 -8.38
N ALA A 25 -3.62 8.20 -8.29
CA ALA A 25 -2.62 8.90 -9.10
C ALA A 25 -1.30 8.13 -9.03
N ASP A 26 -0.54 8.19 -10.12
CA ASP A 26 0.85 7.74 -10.10
C ASP A 26 1.61 8.59 -9.07
N SER A 27 2.54 7.98 -8.37
CA SER A 27 3.25 8.65 -7.29
C SER A 27 4.69 8.16 -7.21
N TYR A 28 5.60 9.02 -6.79
CA TYR A 28 6.95 8.55 -6.53
C TYR A 28 7.05 8.01 -5.10
N ALA A 29 8.10 7.20 -4.88
CA ALA A 29 8.21 6.39 -3.66
C ALA A 29 8.10 7.22 -2.39
N TYR A 30 8.73 8.40 -2.36
CA TYR A 30 8.68 9.24 -1.17
C TYR A 30 7.27 9.72 -0.83
N GLU A 31 6.45 10.05 -1.84
CA GLU A 31 5.07 10.46 -1.62
C GLU A 31 4.26 9.34 -0.97
N ILE A 32 4.43 8.12 -1.50
CA ILE A 32 3.73 6.95 -0.95
C ILE A 32 4.16 6.71 0.49
N ALA A 33 5.47 6.72 0.73
CA ALA A 33 6.02 6.50 2.06
C ALA A 33 5.55 7.57 3.05
N SER A 34 5.56 8.84 2.65
CA SER A 34 5.12 9.95 3.50
C SER A 34 3.65 9.80 3.89
N ARG A 35 2.81 9.43 2.92
CA ARG A 35 1.39 9.26 3.17
C ARG A 35 1.13 8.11 4.15
N LEU A 36 1.80 6.98 3.97
CA LEU A 36 1.61 5.81 4.82
C LEU A 36 2.20 6.02 6.21
N THR A 37 3.32 6.73 6.31
CA THR A 37 3.89 7.09 7.61
C THR A 37 2.94 8.00 8.38
N ARG A 38 2.37 8.99 7.72
CA ARG A 38 1.45 9.94 8.34
C ARG A 38 0.13 9.30 8.76
N ASP A 39 -0.46 8.50 7.87
CA ASP A 39 -1.84 8.01 8.06
C ASP A 39 -1.90 6.67 8.78
N ILE A 40 -0.90 5.81 8.62
CA ILE A 40 -0.90 4.45 9.18
C ILE A 40 0.27 4.23 10.13
N ASP A 41 1.20 5.14 10.20
CA ASP A 41 2.38 5.04 11.05
C ASP A 41 3.26 3.83 10.69
N MET A 42 3.54 3.66 9.39
CA MET A 42 4.47 2.65 8.90
C MET A 42 5.71 3.31 8.33
N GLY A 43 6.87 2.84 8.75
CA GLY A 43 8.13 3.43 8.37
C GLY A 43 8.65 2.99 7.00
N GLU A 44 9.59 3.77 6.49
CA GLU A 44 10.22 3.55 5.18
C GLU A 44 10.91 2.19 5.09
N GLY A 45 11.45 1.70 6.21
CA GLY A 45 12.11 0.40 6.24
C GLY A 45 11.18 -0.77 5.89
N THR A 46 9.87 -0.60 6.03
CA THR A 46 8.88 -1.60 5.64
C THR A 46 8.32 -1.30 4.26
N ILE A 47 8.09 -0.04 3.96
CA ILE A 47 7.38 0.38 2.74
C ILE A 47 8.22 0.16 1.48
N TYR A 48 9.49 0.58 1.48
CA TYR A 48 10.33 0.45 0.28
C TYR A 48 10.58 -1.00 -0.13
N PRO A 49 10.89 -1.93 0.79
CA PRO A 49 10.99 -3.34 0.41
C PRO A 49 9.69 -3.91 -0.16
N LEU A 50 8.54 -3.50 0.39
CA LEU A 50 7.25 -3.93 -0.12
C LEU A 50 7.04 -3.44 -1.55
N MET A 51 7.36 -2.20 -1.84
CA MET A 51 7.20 -1.64 -3.19
C MET A 51 8.08 -2.35 -4.21
N ARG A 52 9.30 -2.71 -3.82
CA ARG A 52 10.18 -3.52 -4.69
C ARG A 52 9.59 -4.89 -4.98
N ARG A 53 9.01 -5.53 -3.97
CA ARG A 53 8.36 -6.83 -4.14
C ARG A 53 7.13 -6.72 -5.02
N MET A 54 6.32 -5.68 -4.85
CA MET A 54 5.15 -5.45 -5.68
C MET A 54 5.54 -5.24 -7.15
N GLN A 55 6.67 -4.58 -7.39
CA GLN A 55 7.20 -4.43 -8.73
C GLN A 55 7.64 -5.78 -9.30
N SER A 56 8.36 -6.58 -8.52
CA SER A 56 8.76 -7.93 -8.93
C SER A 56 7.56 -8.82 -9.24
N ASP A 57 6.48 -8.65 -8.49
CA ASP A 57 5.25 -9.43 -8.66
C ASP A 57 4.38 -8.92 -9.83
N GLY A 58 4.80 -7.85 -10.48
CA GLY A 58 4.08 -7.33 -11.63
C GLY A 58 2.84 -6.50 -11.30
N LEU A 59 2.67 -6.10 -10.05
CA LEU A 59 1.51 -5.33 -9.62
C LEU A 59 1.67 -3.83 -9.90
N VAL A 60 2.91 -3.36 -9.93
CA VAL A 60 3.25 -1.98 -10.24
C VAL A 60 4.41 -1.96 -11.22
N GLU A 61 4.52 -0.88 -11.97
CA GLU A 61 5.65 -0.61 -12.83
C GLU A 61 6.16 0.78 -12.56
N THR A 62 7.37 1.08 -13.03
CA THR A 62 8.02 2.34 -12.72
C THR A 62 8.45 3.07 -13.98
N TYR A 63 8.55 4.38 -13.88
CA TYR A 63 9.10 5.22 -14.94
C TYR A 63 9.76 6.45 -14.31
N LEU A 64 10.66 7.07 -15.05
CA LEU A 64 11.38 8.25 -14.57
C LEU A 64 10.70 9.53 -15.07
N VAL A 65 10.64 10.52 -14.20
CA VAL A 65 10.14 11.85 -14.52
C VAL A 65 11.25 12.85 -14.27
N GLU A 66 11.57 13.67 -15.27
CA GLU A 66 12.57 14.72 -15.13
C GLU A 66 12.21 15.71 -14.05
N SER A 67 13.21 16.15 -13.30
CA SER A 67 13.06 17.14 -12.25
C SER A 67 13.94 18.34 -12.58
N GLN A 68 13.39 19.54 -12.44
CA GLN A 68 14.16 20.77 -12.72
C GLN A 68 15.21 21.07 -11.66
N SER A 69 15.05 20.51 -10.48
CA SER A 69 15.87 20.85 -9.31
C SER A 69 16.69 19.69 -8.78
N GLY A 70 16.85 18.62 -9.55
CA GLY A 70 17.61 17.46 -9.08
C GLY A 70 17.54 16.31 -10.06
N PRO A 71 17.94 15.11 -9.62
CA PRO A 71 17.87 13.92 -10.48
C PRO A 71 16.42 13.58 -10.81
N PRO A 72 16.19 12.82 -11.89
CA PRO A 72 14.85 12.34 -12.22
C PRO A 72 14.25 11.56 -11.07
N ARG A 73 12.92 11.67 -10.92
CA ARG A 73 12.19 10.93 -9.90
C ARG A 73 11.57 9.67 -10.48
N LYS A 74 11.64 8.59 -9.72
CA LYS A 74 11.05 7.31 -10.10
C LYS A 74 9.61 7.27 -9.63
N TYR A 75 8.68 7.23 -10.57
CA TYR A 75 7.27 7.13 -10.29
C TYR A 75 6.81 5.69 -10.40
N TYR A 76 5.78 5.36 -9.64
CA TYR A 76 5.11 4.06 -9.65
C TYR A 76 3.71 4.23 -10.19
N ARG A 77 3.24 3.23 -10.95
CA ARG A 77 1.84 3.18 -11.37
C ARG A 77 1.36 1.74 -11.36
N LEU A 78 0.04 1.57 -11.27
CA LEU A 78 -0.55 0.24 -11.31
C LEU A 78 -0.45 -0.35 -12.71
N THR A 79 -0.16 -1.66 -12.74
CA THR A 79 -0.35 -2.46 -13.96
C THR A 79 -1.80 -2.93 -14.01
N ALA A 80 -2.19 -3.60 -15.11
CA ALA A 80 -3.50 -4.25 -15.19
C ALA A 80 -3.66 -5.30 -14.08
N GLU A 81 -2.60 -6.05 -13.79
CA GLU A 81 -2.59 -7.00 -12.67
C GLU A 81 -2.77 -6.31 -11.33
N GLY A 82 -2.11 -5.16 -11.15
CA GLY A 82 -2.26 -4.38 -9.92
C GLY A 82 -3.68 -3.91 -9.71
N ARG A 83 -4.37 -3.50 -10.77
CA ARG A 83 -5.76 -3.08 -10.68
C ARG A 83 -6.68 -4.24 -10.30
N ARG A 84 -6.47 -5.42 -10.87
CA ARG A 84 -7.24 -6.61 -10.51
C ARG A 84 -6.99 -7.01 -9.06
N SER A 85 -5.73 -6.97 -8.63
CA SER A 85 -5.37 -7.28 -7.26
C SER A 85 -6.01 -6.30 -6.28
N LEU A 86 -6.04 -5.02 -6.62
CA LEU A 86 -6.68 -4.00 -5.79
C LEU A 86 -8.16 -4.32 -5.57
N GLU A 87 -8.88 -4.61 -6.65
CA GLU A 87 -10.31 -4.88 -6.54
C GLU A 87 -10.59 -6.15 -5.72
N GLN A 88 -9.79 -7.19 -5.92
CA GLN A 88 -9.92 -8.41 -5.13
C GLN A 88 -9.63 -8.15 -3.66
N GLN A 89 -8.55 -7.44 -3.35
CA GLN A 89 -8.17 -7.17 -1.97
C GLN A 89 -9.18 -6.25 -1.27
N LYS A 90 -9.76 -5.29 -1.99
CA LYS A 90 -10.81 -4.44 -1.42
C LYS A 90 -12.02 -5.28 -0.99
N THR A 91 -12.44 -6.19 -1.84
CA THR A 91 -13.57 -7.09 -1.53
C THR A 91 -13.24 -7.97 -0.32
N GLU A 92 -12.05 -8.53 -0.30
CA GLU A 92 -11.60 -9.38 0.82
C GLU A 92 -11.52 -8.58 2.12
N TRP A 93 -11.01 -7.35 2.04
CA TRP A 93 -10.91 -6.47 3.19
C TRP A 93 -12.28 -6.16 3.79
N VAL A 94 -13.25 -5.79 2.96
CA VAL A 94 -14.60 -5.48 3.44
C VAL A 94 -15.24 -6.71 4.09
N ALA A 95 -15.16 -7.86 3.44
CA ALA A 95 -15.73 -9.10 3.99
C ALA A 95 -15.07 -9.49 5.30
N PHE A 96 -13.74 -9.39 5.36
CA PHE A 96 -12.98 -9.76 6.55
C PHE A 96 -13.30 -8.83 7.72
N THR A 97 -13.33 -7.52 7.51
CA THR A 97 -13.61 -6.57 8.58
C THR A 97 -15.04 -6.71 9.08
N GLN A 98 -16.01 -6.97 8.21
CA GLN A 98 -17.37 -7.23 8.62
C GLN A 98 -17.48 -8.47 9.50
N ALA A 99 -16.78 -9.54 9.11
CA ALA A 99 -16.78 -10.79 9.90
C ALA A 99 -16.14 -10.59 11.26
N VAL A 100 -15.00 -9.91 11.31
CA VAL A 100 -14.31 -9.62 12.58
C VAL A 100 -15.18 -8.74 13.47
N ASN A 101 -15.75 -7.69 12.91
CA ASN A 101 -16.60 -6.77 13.67
C ASN A 101 -17.81 -7.50 14.27
N ALA A 102 -18.40 -8.43 13.52
CA ALA A 102 -19.52 -9.22 14.03
C ALA A 102 -19.09 -10.07 15.24
N ILE A 103 -17.89 -10.65 15.18
CA ILE A 103 -17.39 -11.51 16.28
C ILE A 103 -17.05 -10.68 17.51
N VAL A 104 -16.34 -9.56 17.33
CA VAL A 104 -15.91 -8.76 18.48
C VAL A 104 -17.01 -7.89 19.04
N GLY A 105 -18.17 -7.84 18.39
CA GLY A 105 -19.29 -7.03 18.84
C GLY A 105 -19.09 -5.54 18.64
N ALA A 106 -18.28 -5.16 17.67
CA ALA A 106 -18.08 -3.74 17.36
C ALA A 106 -19.39 -3.16 16.84
N ALA A 107 -20.01 -2.32 17.63
CA ALA A 107 -21.20 -1.62 17.19
C ALA A 107 -20.81 -0.66 16.08
N ALA A 108 -21.63 -0.62 15.07
CA ALA A 108 -21.44 0.30 13.98
C ALA A 108 -21.62 1.73 14.47
#